data_18d8434676e5c9a50d10ad6f4627b757
#
_entry.id   18d8434676e5c9a50d10ad6f4627b757
#
_cell.length_a   1.000
_cell.length_b   1.000
_cell.length_c   1.000
_cell.angle_alpha   90.00
_cell.angle_beta   90.00
_cell.angle_gamma   90.00
#
_symmetry.space_group_name_H-M   'P 1'
#
loop_
_entity.id
_entity.type
_entity.pdbx_description
1 polymer ?
#
loop_
_entity_poly.entity_id
_entity_poly.type
_entity_poly.pdbx_seq_one_letter_code
_entity_poly.pdbx_strand_id
1 'polypeptide(L)'
;MFKYMREEAPDDWKIKRLQDKILEIAVYVDSFCTENGIDYCLMGGSALGAIRHGGFIPWDDDLDFFMTPDNYEKFVRLFEAKGDSDRFFLEPFGETDNMVTLGKVRAKNTTYVEESLTDYAISHNIYLDIFILHTCPDNNIQRMHQYLWAKYIVAKAQAHRDLSRYGLGLRMVLRVLKILPRRFLIRYALKQVY
;
A
#
# COMPACT_ATOMS: atom_id res chain seq x y z
N MET A 1 14.47 20.40 3.71
CA MET A 1 13.94 21.00 2.49
C MET A 1 14.16 19.96 1.38
N PHE A 2 13.15 19.15 1.07
CA PHE A 2 13.23 18.18 -0.01
C PHE A 2 13.11 18.94 -1.32
N LYS A 3 14.21 19.09 -2.02
CA LYS A 3 14.23 19.67 -3.35
C LYS A 3 13.80 18.55 -4.31
N TYR A 4 12.50 18.45 -4.58
CA TYR A 4 11.99 17.61 -5.65
C TYR A 4 12.42 18.23 -6.99
N MET A 5 13.56 17.77 -7.48
CA MET A 5 14.17 18.21 -8.74
C MET A 5 13.59 17.48 -9.96
N ARG A 6 12.29 17.12 -9.91
CA ARG A 6 11.64 16.47 -11.07
C ARG A 6 11.01 17.44 -12.05
N GLU A 7 11.03 18.73 -11.76
CA GLU A 7 10.61 19.75 -12.75
C GLU A 7 11.52 19.81 -13.99
N GLU A 8 12.72 19.22 -13.90
CA GLU A 8 13.71 19.18 -14.98
C GLU A 8 13.98 17.78 -15.54
N ALA A 9 13.16 16.78 -15.19
CA ALA A 9 13.33 15.45 -15.76
C ALA A 9 13.00 15.49 -17.26
N PRO A 10 13.94 15.17 -18.15
CA PRO A 10 13.67 15.18 -19.58
C PRO A 10 12.60 14.15 -19.90
N ASP A 11 11.57 14.59 -20.61
CA ASP A 11 10.55 13.80 -21.29
C ASP A 11 10.22 12.46 -20.60
N ASP A 12 9.43 12.55 -19.51
CA ASP A 12 9.26 11.42 -18.60
C ASP A 12 8.22 10.42 -19.12
N TRP A 13 8.39 10.01 -20.40
CA TRP A 13 7.55 9.01 -21.06
C TRP A 13 7.43 7.72 -20.23
N LYS A 14 8.40 7.42 -19.37
CA LYS A 14 8.38 6.23 -18.49
C LYS A 14 7.35 6.39 -17.39
N ILE A 15 7.30 7.56 -16.74
CA ILE A 15 6.31 7.88 -15.74
C ILE A 15 4.90 7.87 -16.36
N LYS A 16 4.73 8.47 -17.53
CA LYS A 16 3.44 8.49 -18.22
C LYS A 16 2.94 7.08 -18.53
N ARG A 17 3.81 6.19 -19.03
CA ARG A 17 3.45 4.79 -19.29
C ARG A 17 3.11 4.03 -18.01
N LEU A 18 3.80 4.31 -16.90
CA LEU A 18 3.48 3.75 -15.60
C LEU A 18 2.10 4.23 -15.15
N GLN A 19 1.85 5.54 -15.17
CA GLN A 19 0.56 6.14 -14.83
C GLN A 19 -0.59 5.57 -15.67
N ASP A 20 -0.39 5.44 -16.99
CA ASP A 20 -1.40 4.87 -17.90
C ASP A 20 -1.73 3.40 -17.50
N LYS A 21 -0.74 2.63 -17.08
CA LYS A 21 -0.96 1.24 -16.64
C LYS A 21 -1.60 1.16 -15.25
N ILE A 22 -1.23 2.04 -14.34
CA ILE A 22 -1.89 2.16 -13.03
C ILE A 22 -3.36 2.60 -13.22
N LEU A 23 -3.61 3.55 -14.14
CA LEU A 23 -4.97 3.99 -14.45
C LEU A 23 -5.83 2.84 -15.01
N GLU A 24 -5.26 1.96 -15.85
CA GLU A 24 -5.96 0.76 -16.33
C GLU A 24 -6.42 -0.13 -15.17
N ILE A 25 -5.55 -0.35 -14.15
CA ILE A 25 -5.92 -1.08 -12.95
C ILE A 25 -7.03 -0.34 -12.19
N ALA A 26 -6.90 0.97 -12.03
CA ALA A 26 -7.86 1.80 -11.30
C ALA A 26 -9.24 1.79 -11.94
N VAL A 27 -9.33 1.93 -13.26
CA VAL A 27 -10.60 1.86 -14.01
C VAL A 27 -11.25 0.49 -13.87
N TYR A 28 -10.46 -0.58 -13.91
CA TYR A 28 -10.98 -1.91 -13.66
C TYR A 28 -11.52 -2.07 -12.23
N VAL A 29 -10.76 -1.63 -11.23
CA VAL A 29 -11.18 -1.70 -9.82
C VAL A 29 -12.40 -0.83 -9.55
N ASP A 30 -12.49 0.36 -10.15
CA ASP A 30 -13.67 1.24 -10.08
C ASP A 30 -14.92 0.56 -10.62
N SER A 31 -14.85 0.00 -11.83
CA SER A 31 -15.95 -0.74 -12.44
C SER A 31 -16.36 -1.94 -11.58
N PHE A 32 -15.37 -2.71 -11.10
CA PHE A 32 -15.62 -3.84 -10.21
C PHE A 32 -16.29 -3.44 -8.90
N CYS A 33 -15.83 -2.35 -8.28
CA CYS A 33 -16.44 -1.83 -7.04
C CYS A 33 -17.87 -1.34 -7.28
N THR A 34 -18.08 -0.59 -8.34
CA THR A 34 -19.41 -0.07 -8.71
C THR A 34 -20.41 -1.21 -8.96
N GLU A 35 -20.06 -2.21 -9.75
CA GLU A 35 -20.90 -3.37 -10.05
C GLU A 35 -21.26 -4.20 -8.81
N ASN A 36 -20.40 -4.17 -7.80
CA ASN A 36 -20.56 -4.96 -6.59
C ASN A 36 -21.02 -4.14 -5.38
N GLY A 37 -21.29 -2.85 -5.53
CA GLY A 37 -21.69 -1.97 -4.43
C GLY A 37 -20.63 -1.92 -3.32
N ILE A 38 -19.38 -1.69 -3.69
CA ILE A 38 -18.23 -1.53 -2.80
C ILE A 38 -17.84 -0.06 -2.83
N ASP A 39 -17.87 0.59 -1.67
CA ASP A 39 -17.48 2.00 -1.55
C ASP A 39 -15.97 2.11 -1.34
N TYR A 40 -15.38 3.07 -2.03
CA TYR A 40 -13.98 3.46 -1.87
C TYR A 40 -13.81 4.96 -2.11
N CYS A 41 -12.67 5.50 -1.74
CA CYS A 41 -12.29 6.87 -2.09
C CYS A 41 -10.80 6.96 -2.43
N LEU A 42 -10.41 7.99 -3.19
CA LEU A 42 -9.01 8.29 -3.46
C LEU A 42 -8.31 8.79 -2.18
N MET A 43 -7.03 8.46 -2.05
CA MET A 43 -6.21 8.84 -0.90
C MET A 43 -5.10 9.80 -1.30
N GLY A 44 -4.69 10.65 -0.36
CA GLY A 44 -3.42 11.39 -0.39
C GLY A 44 -3.11 12.12 -1.68
N GLY A 45 -1.99 11.75 -2.31
CA GLY A 45 -1.52 12.28 -3.60
C GLY A 45 -2.51 12.06 -4.72
N SER A 46 -3.13 10.90 -4.75
CA SER A 46 -4.12 10.54 -5.78
C SER A 46 -5.37 11.43 -5.73
N ALA A 47 -5.90 11.70 -4.53
CA ALA A 47 -7.04 12.62 -4.36
C ALA A 47 -6.64 14.06 -4.72
N LEU A 48 -5.46 14.50 -4.31
CA LEU A 48 -4.93 15.82 -4.64
C LEU A 48 -4.72 15.99 -6.14
N GLY A 49 -4.18 14.97 -6.81
CA GLY A 49 -3.98 14.93 -8.25
C GLY A 49 -5.29 15.05 -9.01
N ALA A 50 -6.30 14.27 -8.62
CA ALA A 50 -7.62 14.31 -9.24
C ALA A 50 -8.25 15.71 -9.17
N ILE A 51 -8.18 16.38 -8.02
CA ILE A 51 -8.77 17.72 -7.82
C ILE A 51 -7.95 18.82 -8.52
N ARG A 52 -6.61 18.77 -8.40
CA ARG A 52 -5.74 19.86 -8.83
C ARG A 52 -5.29 19.75 -10.28
N HIS A 53 -5.10 18.52 -10.79
CA HIS A 53 -4.56 18.24 -12.12
C HIS A 53 -5.56 17.56 -13.05
N GLY A 54 -6.73 17.15 -12.55
CA GLY A 54 -7.68 16.33 -13.30
C GLY A 54 -7.17 14.94 -13.64
N GLY A 55 -6.21 14.42 -12.84
CA GLY A 55 -5.55 13.13 -13.02
C GLY A 55 -4.40 12.96 -12.06
N PHE A 56 -3.36 12.24 -12.46
CA PHE A 56 -2.15 12.11 -11.65
C PHE A 56 -1.43 13.44 -11.43
N ILE A 57 -0.78 13.59 -10.30
CA ILE A 57 0.30 14.58 -10.18
C ILE A 57 1.38 14.19 -11.21
N PRO A 58 1.93 15.12 -12.03
CA PRO A 58 2.79 14.75 -13.17
C PRO A 58 4.00 13.85 -12.87
N TRP A 59 4.51 13.90 -11.65
CA TRP A 59 5.66 13.10 -11.19
C TRP A 59 5.32 12.00 -10.22
N ASP A 60 4.03 11.71 -10.01
CA ASP A 60 3.55 10.66 -9.10
C ASP A 60 3.62 9.29 -9.78
N ASP A 61 4.06 8.28 -9.07
CA ASP A 61 4.30 6.93 -9.58
C ASP A 61 3.43 5.86 -8.90
N ASP A 62 2.44 6.30 -8.13
CA ASP A 62 1.47 5.45 -7.43
C ASP A 62 0.03 5.97 -7.55
N LEU A 63 -0.93 5.15 -7.16
CA LEU A 63 -2.33 5.51 -7.00
C LEU A 63 -2.90 4.70 -5.84
N ASP A 64 -3.54 5.43 -4.91
CA ASP A 64 -3.98 4.92 -3.63
C ASP A 64 -5.49 5.04 -3.46
N PHE A 65 -6.11 3.94 -3.06
CA PHE A 65 -7.50 3.88 -2.63
C PHE A 65 -7.62 3.68 -1.13
N PHE A 66 -8.67 4.25 -0.54
CA PHE A 66 -9.14 3.91 0.79
C PHE A 66 -10.41 3.09 0.72
N MET A 67 -10.50 2.04 1.54
CA MET A 67 -11.74 1.30 1.81
C MET A 67 -11.96 1.21 3.31
N THR A 68 -13.22 1.17 3.75
CA THR A 68 -13.55 0.75 5.11
C THR A 68 -13.27 -0.75 5.27
N PRO A 69 -13.09 -1.28 6.50
CA PRO A 69 -12.83 -2.71 6.71
C PRO A 69 -13.89 -3.61 6.03
N ASP A 70 -15.19 -3.30 6.20
CA ASP A 70 -16.28 -4.08 5.62
C ASP A 70 -16.23 -4.08 4.08
N ASN A 71 -15.97 -2.92 3.47
CA ASN A 71 -15.83 -2.81 2.02
C ASN A 71 -14.58 -3.55 1.53
N TYR A 72 -13.47 -3.50 2.27
CA TYR A 72 -12.27 -4.23 1.91
C TYR A 72 -12.44 -5.75 1.99
N GLU A 73 -13.06 -6.27 3.06
CA GLU A 73 -13.38 -7.70 3.18
C GLU A 73 -14.30 -8.17 2.05
N LYS A 74 -15.34 -7.37 1.74
CA LYS A 74 -16.23 -7.62 0.61
C LYS A 74 -15.48 -7.63 -0.71
N PHE A 75 -14.57 -6.66 -0.91
CA PHE A 75 -13.72 -6.55 -2.10
C PHE A 75 -12.84 -7.80 -2.26
N VAL A 76 -12.08 -8.20 -1.24
CA VAL A 76 -11.21 -9.38 -1.29
C VAL A 76 -12.00 -10.62 -1.69
N ARG A 77 -13.06 -10.92 -0.96
CA ARG A 77 -13.91 -12.10 -1.21
C ARG A 77 -14.47 -12.14 -2.63
N LEU A 78 -14.96 -11.01 -3.13
CA LEU A 78 -15.57 -10.96 -4.45
C LEU A 78 -14.52 -10.96 -5.57
N PHE A 79 -13.38 -10.30 -5.34
CA PHE A 79 -12.29 -10.26 -6.30
C PHE A 79 -11.67 -11.65 -6.51
N GLU A 80 -11.48 -12.44 -5.45
CA GLU A 80 -11.04 -13.83 -5.53
C GLU A 80 -12.04 -14.72 -6.28
N ALA A 81 -13.34 -14.47 -6.11
CA ALA A 81 -14.39 -15.31 -6.70
C ALA A 81 -14.65 -14.98 -8.18
N LYS A 82 -14.54 -13.74 -8.61
CA LYS A 82 -14.99 -13.28 -9.93
C LYS A 82 -14.16 -12.15 -10.55
N GLY A 83 -13.01 -11.81 -9.96
CA GLY A 83 -12.07 -10.86 -10.56
C GLY A 83 -11.49 -11.39 -11.88
N ASP A 84 -11.05 -10.48 -12.73
CA ASP A 84 -10.36 -10.83 -13.99
C ASP A 84 -8.97 -11.39 -13.70
N SER A 85 -8.93 -12.68 -13.40
CA SER A 85 -7.71 -13.40 -13.06
C SER A 85 -6.72 -13.55 -14.22
N ASP A 86 -7.10 -13.24 -15.45
CA ASP A 86 -6.17 -13.26 -16.59
C ASP A 86 -5.29 -12.00 -16.62
N ARG A 87 -5.86 -10.86 -16.22
CA ARG A 87 -5.19 -9.57 -16.26
C ARG A 87 -4.63 -9.13 -14.92
N PHE A 88 -5.30 -9.48 -13.82
CA PHE A 88 -4.99 -8.96 -12.49
C PHE A 88 -4.92 -10.06 -11.43
N PHE A 89 -4.27 -9.74 -10.32
CA PHE A 89 -4.33 -10.54 -9.11
C PHE A 89 -4.28 -9.64 -7.88
N LEU A 90 -4.86 -10.12 -6.80
CA LEU A 90 -4.88 -9.43 -5.52
C LEU A 90 -3.79 -10.00 -4.60
N GLU A 91 -2.99 -9.12 -4.00
CA GLU A 91 -2.20 -9.41 -2.80
C GLU A 91 -2.97 -8.84 -1.60
N PRO A 92 -3.67 -9.68 -0.82
CA PRO A 92 -4.43 -9.19 0.31
C PRO A 92 -3.52 -8.67 1.42
N PHE A 93 -4.07 -7.76 2.21
CA PHE A 93 -3.42 -7.22 3.39
C PHE A 93 -2.99 -8.34 4.35
N GLY A 94 -1.72 -8.30 4.78
CA GLY A 94 -1.19 -9.18 5.83
C GLY A 94 -0.84 -10.61 5.42
N GLU A 95 -1.06 -11.02 4.19
CA GLU A 95 -0.76 -12.38 3.72
C GLU A 95 0.67 -12.57 3.21
N THR A 96 1.31 -11.52 2.76
CA THR A 96 2.66 -11.60 2.22
C THR A 96 3.74 -11.59 3.30
N ASP A 97 4.84 -12.31 3.07
CA ASP A 97 6.00 -12.30 3.97
C ASP A 97 6.66 -10.92 4.10
N ASN A 98 6.32 -9.98 3.24
CA ASN A 98 6.92 -8.65 3.15
C ASN A 98 6.26 -7.59 4.02
N MET A 99 5.27 -7.96 4.82
CA MET A 99 4.59 -7.02 5.71
C MET A 99 4.04 -5.79 4.98
N VAL A 100 3.45 -6.02 3.82
CA VAL A 100 2.67 -5.00 3.17
C VAL A 100 1.47 -4.73 4.05
N THR A 101 1.39 -3.52 4.60
CA THR A 101 0.32 -3.08 5.49
C THR A 101 -0.89 -2.53 4.72
N LEU A 102 -1.06 -2.99 3.49
CA LEU A 102 -2.12 -2.58 2.58
C LEU A 102 -2.38 -3.69 1.57
N GLY A 103 -3.54 -3.70 0.94
CA GLY A 103 -3.83 -4.59 -0.19
C GLY A 103 -3.25 -4.02 -1.48
N LYS A 104 -2.87 -4.88 -2.41
CA LYS A 104 -2.41 -4.46 -3.75
C LYS A 104 -3.16 -5.23 -4.83
N VAL A 105 -3.73 -4.50 -5.80
CA VAL A 105 -4.18 -5.09 -7.06
C VAL A 105 -3.07 -4.93 -8.08
N ARG A 106 -2.56 -6.04 -8.60
CA ARG A 106 -1.41 -6.07 -9.51
C ARG A 106 -1.81 -6.46 -10.92
N ALA A 107 -1.19 -5.81 -11.91
CA ALA A 107 -1.34 -6.17 -13.31
C ALA A 107 -0.36 -7.28 -13.69
N LYS A 108 -0.87 -8.42 -14.17
CA LYS A 108 -0.05 -9.52 -14.70
C LYS A 108 0.75 -9.07 -15.93
N ASN A 109 1.84 -9.76 -16.20
CA ASN A 109 2.72 -9.51 -17.36
C ASN A 109 3.29 -8.07 -17.41
N THR A 110 3.46 -7.45 -16.25
CA THR A 110 4.13 -6.16 -16.09
C THR A 110 5.32 -6.29 -15.15
N THR A 111 6.26 -5.36 -15.23
CA THR A 111 7.40 -5.30 -14.31
C THR A 111 7.61 -3.86 -13.87
N TYR A 112 7.57 -3.65 -12.56
CA TYR A 112 7.91 -2.39 -11.90
C TYR A 112 8.68 -2.71 -10.63
N VAL A 113 9.97 -2.41 -10.62
CA VAL A 113 10.87 -2.71 -9.51
C VAL A 113 11.13 -1.43 -8.73
N GLU A 114 10.61 -1.36 -7.52
CA GLU A 114 10.97 -0.31 -6.58
C GLU A 114 12.40 -0.52 -6.09
N GLU A 115 13.26 0.49 -6.21
CA GLU A 115 14.68 0.43 -5.80
C GLU A 115 14.84 -0.03 -4.34
N SER A 116 13.92 0.37 -3.47
CA SER A 116 13.92 0.01 -2.05
C SER A 116 13.54 -1.44 -1.76
N LEU A 117 13.02 -2.16 -2.74
CA LEU A 117 12.47 -3.51 -2.61
C LEU A 117 13.16 -4.55 -3.52
N THR A 118 14.24 -4.17 -4.20
CA THR A 118 14.96 -5.01 -5.18
C THR A 118 15.42 -6.35 -4.59
N ASP A 119 15.80 -6.36 -3.32
CA ASP A 119 16.35 -7.56 -2.64
C ASP A 119 15.29 -8.47 -2.03
N TYR A 120 14.00 -8.16 -2.24
CA TYR A 120 12.91 -8.94 -1.67
C TYR A 120 12.28 -9.88 -2.70
N ALA A 121 11.98 -11.09 -2.26
CA ALA A 121 11.23 -12.08 -3.05
C ALA A 121 9.73 -11.73 -3.07
N ILE A 122 9.40 -10.59 -3.69
CA ILE A 122 8.03 -10.10 -3.86
C ILE A 122 7.66 -10.03 -5.32
N SER A 123 6.38 -9.89 -5.58
CA SER A 123 5.89 -9.58 -6.91
C SER A 123 6.26 -8.15 -7.31
N HIS A 124 6.95 -8.00 -8.43
CA HIS A 124 7.37 -6.71 -8.99
C HIS A 124 6.47 -6.26 -10.15
N ASN A 125 5.19 -6.57 -10.08
CA ASN A 125 4.21 -6.11 -11.05
C ASN A 125 3.73 -4.69 -10.72
N ILE A 126 3.31 -3.94 -11.73
CA ILE A 126 2.63 -2.64 -11.55
C ILE A 126 1.36 -2.87 -10.73
N TYR A 127 1.06 -1.96 -9.81
CA TYR A 127 0.01 -2.13 -8.82
C TYR A 127 -0.77 -0.85 -8.54
N LEU A 128 -1.91 -1.04 -7.89
CA LEU A 128 -2.73 -0.05 -7.22
C LEU A 128 -2.80 -0.43 -5.74
N ASP A 129 -2.58 0.53 -4.85
CA ASP A 129 -2.60 0.34 -3.41
C ASP A 129 -4.00 0.54 -2.82
N ILE A 130 -4.41 -0.35 -1.91
CA ILE A 130 -5.67 -0.25 -1.19
C ILE A 130 -5.38 -0.18 0.31
N PHE A 131 -5.58 0.98 0.89
CA PHE A 131 -5.47 1.21 2.32
C PHE A 131 -6.79 0.96 3.03
N ILE A 132 -6.74 0.48 4.26
CA ILE A 132 -7.92 0.23 5.06
C ILE A 132 -8.07 1.34 6.10
N LEU A 133 -9.23 1.99 6.09
CA LEU A 133 -9.60 3.02 7.06
C LEU A 133 -10.05 2.38 8.37
N HIS A 134 -9.23 2.53 9.39
CA HIS A 134 -9.57 2.01 10.71
C HIS A 134 -10.33 3.04 11.54
N THR A 135 -11.28 2.56 12.32
CA THR A 135 -11.97 3.38 13.32
C THR A 135 -10.97 3.85 14.39
N CYS A 136 -10.93 5.15 14.65
CA CYS A 136 -10.14 5.72 15.72
C CYS A 136 -10.99 5.71 17.02
N PRO A 137 -10.54 5.07 18.11
CA PRO A 137 -11.30 5.07 19.37
C PRO A 137 -11.43 6.46 19.95
N ASP A 138 -12.58 6.77 20.56
CA ASP A 138 -12.80 8.05 21.26
C ASP A 138 -12.01 8.14 22.56
N ASN A 139 -11.79 7.02 23.22
CA ASN A 139 -11.02 6.96 24.47
C ASN A 139 -9.51 7.11 24.20
N ASN A 140 -8.87 8.06 24.89
CA ASN A 140 -7.45 8.36 24.71
C ASN A 140 -6.51 7.18 25.02
N ILE A 141 -6.86 6.30 25.97
CA ILE A 141 -6.05 5.13 26.33
C ILE A 141 -6.13 4.10 25.21
N GLN A 142 -7.32 3.82 24.69
CA GLN A 142 -7.53 2.91 23.59
C GLN A 142 -6.88 3.44 22.30
N ARG A 143 -6.97 4.75 22.04
CA ARG A 143 -6.29 5.41 20.92
C ARG A 143 -4.79 5.28 21.01
N MET A 144 -4.20 5.49 22.19
CA MET A 144 -2.77 5.32 22.40
C MET A 144 -2.35 3.86 22.22
N HIS A 145 -3.13 2.91 22.70
CA HIS A 145 -2.90 1.49 22.52
C HIS A 145 -2.91 1.12 21.03
N GLN A 146 -3.94 1.51 20.27
CA GLN A 146 -4.03 1.31 18.81
C GLN A 146 -2.81 1.94 18.10
N TYR A 147 -2.45 3.18 18.45
CA TYR A 147 -1.29 3.87 17.87
C TYR A 147 0.02 3.10 18.11
N LEU A 148 0.25 2.59 19.32
CA LEU A 148 1.47 1.83 19.63
C LEU A 148 1.55 0.53 18.80
N TRP A 149 0.44 -0.17 18.61
CA TRP A 149 0.42 -1.36 17.76
C TRP A 149 0.62 -1.02 16.28
N ALA A 150 0.01 0.05 15.80
CA ALA A 150 0.25 0.54 14.43
C ALA A 150 1.74 0.91 14.22
N LYS A 151 2.35 1.59 15.19
CA LYS A 151 3.80 1.88 15.17
C LYS A 151 4.66 0.62 15.19
N TYR A 152 4.26 -0.38 15.96
CA TYR A 152 4.95 -1.67 15.98
C TYR A 152 4.91 -2.36 14.61
N ILE A 153 3.76 -2.40 13.95
CA ILE A 153 3.59 -2.97 12.59
C ILE A 153 4.53 -2.26 11.61
N VAL A 154 4.50 -0.93 11.59
CA VAL A 154 5.36 -0.12 10.69
C VAL A 154 6.85 -0.35 11.00
N ALA A 155 7.24 -0.33 12.28
CA ALA A 155 8.64 -0.57 12.68
C ALA A 155 9.10 -1.98 12.30
N LYS A 156 8.22 -2.97 12.43
CA LYS A 156 8.49 -4.36 12.02
C LYS A 156 8.66 -4.48 10.50
N ALA A 157 7.85 -3.78 9.72
CA ALA A 157 8.01 -3.69 8.25
C ALA A 157 9.35 -3.05 7.88
N GLN A 158 9.70 -1.93 8.52
CA GLN A 158 10.97 -1.23 8.30
C GLN A 158 12.20 -2.06 8.71
N ALA A 159 12.07 -2.92 9.73
CA ALA A 159 13.18 -3.78 10.18
C ALA A 159 13.66 -4.78 9.10
N HIS A 160 12.86 -5.01 8.08
CA HIS A 160 13.18 -5.86 6.93
C HIS A 160 13.73 -5.08 5.72
N ARG A 161 13.76 -3.75 5.78
CA ARG A 161 14.32 -2.89 4.73
C ARG A 161 15.81 -2.58 4.98
N ASP A 162 16.46 -1.88 4.06
CA ASP A 162 17.82 -1.40 4.27
C ASP A 162 17.91 -0.47 5.49
N LEU A 163 18.68 -0.89 6.47
CA LEU A 163 18.86 -0.15 7.73
C LEU A 163 20.02 0.85 7.67
N SER A 164 20.75 0.93 6.58
CA SER A 164 21.91 1.84 6.44
C SER A 164 21.55 3.32 6.64
N ARG A 165 20.31 3.66 6.30
CA ARG A 165 19.76 5.03 6.38
C ARG A 165 19.45 5.50 7.82
N TYR A 166 19.46 4.60 8.80
CA TYR A 166 19.10 4.91 10.18
C TYR A 166 20.32 5.06 11.10
N GLY A 167 20.23 5.94 12.09
CA GLY A 167 21.24 6.08 13.13
C GLY A 167 21.40 4.81 13.98
N LEU A 168 22.57 4.63 14.62
CA LEU A 168 22.98 3.42 15.33
C LEU A 168 21.91 2.92 16.34
N GLY A 169 21.32 3.81 17.14
CA GLY A 169 20.31 3.43 18.15
C GLY A 169 19.06 2.81 17.53
N LEU A 170 18.49 3.47 16.50
CA LEU A 170 17.30 2.96 15.81
C LEU A 170 17.60 1.66 15.04
N ARG A 171 18.79 1.57 14.46
CA ARG A 171 19.25 0.34 13.78
C ARG A 171 19.31 -0.85 14.72
N MET A 172 19.76 -0.67 15.97
CA MET A 172 19.79 -1.73 16.98
C MET A 172 18.37 -2.17 17.35
N VAL A 173 17.46 -1.23 17.59
CA VAL A 173 16.05 -1.52 17.87
C VAL A 173 15.40 -2.31 16.74
N LEU A 174 15.59 -1.87 15.49
CA LEU A 174 15.04 -2.54 14.32
C LEU A 174 15.62 -3.95 14.13
N ARG A 175 16.92 -4.16 14.43
CA ARG A 175 17.52 -5.50 14.41
C ARG A 175 16.89 -6.45 15.44
N VAL A 176 16.63 -5.97 16.65
CA VAL A 176 15.93 -6.74 17.68
C VAL A 176 14.50 -7.08 17.22
N LEU A 177 13.79 -6.10 16.67
CA LEU A 177 12.45 -6.32 16.11
C LEU A 177 12.47 -7.37 14.99
N LYS A 178 13.53 -7.44 14.18
CA LYS A 178 13.66 -8.43 13.11
C LYS A 178 13.66 -9.87 13.64
N ILE A 179 14.28 -10.11 14.80
CA ILE A 179 14.43 -11.44 15.42
C ILE A 179 13.13 -11.93 16.10
N LEU A 180 12.26 -11.02 16.55
CA LEU A 180 11.03 -11.39 17.24
C LEU A 180 10.09 -12.22 16.35
N PRO A 181 9.38 -13.24 16.93
CA PRO A 181 8.47 -14.09 16.18
C PRO A 181 7.42 -13.28 15.41
N ARG A 182 7.42 -13.42 14.08
CA ARG A 182 6.66 -12.55 13.19
C ARG A 182 5.17 -12.84 13.20
N ARG A 183 4.79 -14.11 13.00
CA ARG A 183 3.39 -14.46 12.69
C ARG A 183 2.41 -14.19 13.82
N PHE A 184 2.78 -14.52 15.05
CA PHE A 184 1.87 -14.38 16.20
C PHE A 184 1.68 -12.90 16.59
N LEU A 185 2.77 -12.17 16.79
CA LEU A 185 2.73 -10.77 17.24
C LEU A 185 2.09 -9.84 16.19
N ILE A 186 2.30 -10.09 14.91
CA ILE A 186 1.66 -9.31 13.86
C ILE A 186 0.17 -9.58 13.78
N ARG A 187 -0.24 -10.85 13.84
CA ARG A 187 -1.69 -11.15 13.86
C ARG A 187 -2.37 -10.55 15.09
N TYR A 188 -1.68 -10.54 16.23
CA TYR A 188 -2.20 -9.88 17.42
C TYR A 188 -2.27 -8.36 17.21
N ALA A 189 -1.19 -7.73 16.73
CA ALA A 189 -1.14 -6.30 16.46
C ALA A 189 -2.22 -5.85 15.46
N LEU A 190 -2.41 -6.62 14.39
CA LEU A 190 -3.47 -6.37 13.43
C LEU A 190 -4.85 -6.35 14.10
N LYS A 191 -5.16 -7.33 14.97
CA LYS A 191 -6.41 -7.34 15.73
C LYS A 191 -6.58 -6.19 16.70
N GLN A 192 -5.51 -5.48 17.07
CA GLN A 192 -5.58 -4.30 17.95
C GLN A 192 -5.75 -3.01 17.16
N VAL A 193 -5.43 -3.02 15.89
CA VAL A 193 -5.55 -1.86 14.99
C VAL A 193 -6.88 -1.92 14.21
N TYR A 194 -7.31 -3.11 13.87
CA TYR A 194 -8.62 -3.41 13.27
C TYR A 194 -9.66 -3.61 14.38
#